data_cce594efc88575d2e5503899958a041e
#
_entry.id   cce594efc88575d2e5503899958a041e
#
_cell.length_a   1.000
_cell.length_b   1.000
_cell.length_c   1.000
_cell.angle_alpha   90.00
_cell.angle_beta   90.00
_cell.angle_gamma   90.00
#
_symmetry.space_group_name_H-M   'P 1'
#
loop_
_entity.id
_entity.type
_entity.pdbx_description
1 polymer ?
#
loop_
_entity_poly.entity_id
_entity_poly.type
_entity_poly.pdbx_seq_one_letter_code
_entity_poly.pdbx_strand_id
1 'polypeptide(L)'
;MRSRKIIAACAALGLVAAACGSDDDSSDSATTDAPTATDAPDTTDDMDDDMAEVPEDWPDEIVFTLTPSQETGGLIETAEPLAELLSAELGIDVEPLVPTDYSGVIVALESGQAQVAGGLGPRQMVQAEEQADAELILQAERFGSLLYVTQWFTNDPDTYCDDEPVADEDGYLFCNGVLDAASAADGPIGADKLALLEGQTVSFVDQGSTSGYAIPALQLSEAGIDPIDGIDGLFAGGHDGSVQAVYDGDAVVGVSFNDARGDIVETSPDVGEQVVVFGWSGPIPNDGFAVASDLPDSLVEAITAAFVAISDTEEGALLLNDLYNIDDLVPVTSSDYDVIRDLETQLGDILE
;
A
#
# COMPACT_ATOMS: atom_id res chain seq x y z
N MET A 1 16.38 -1.49 -32.73
CA MET A 1 16.79 -0.26 -33.44
C MET A 1 15.57 0.44 -34.01
N ARG A 2 15.02 1.39 -33.29
CA ARG A 2 14.20 2.50 -33.81
C ARG A 2 14.11 3.58 -32.73
N SER A 3 15.06 4.51 -32.80
CA SER A 3 15.07 5.74 -31.99
C SER A 3 13.81 6.58 -32.23
N ARG A 4 13.11 6.97 -31.18
CA ARG A 4 12.13 8.05 -31.19
C ARG A 4 12.75 9.27 -30.49
N LYS A 5 13.10 10.26 -31.28
CA LYS A 5 13.56 11.58 -30.84
C LYS A 5 12.34 12.38 -30.37
N ILE A 6 12.34 12.81 -29.11
CA ILE A 6 11.40 13.79 -28.57
C ILE A 6 11.95 15.17 -28.91
N ILE A 7 11.12 15.96 -29.62
CA ILE A 7 11.39 17.35 -29.97
C ILE A 7 10.74 18.23 -28.91
N ALA A 8 11.56 18.94 -28.15
CA ALA A 8 11.12 20.01 -27.26
C ALA A 8 10.73 21.25 -28.08
N ALA A 9 9.52 21.74 -27.91
CA ALA A 9 9.06 23.01 -28.49
C ALA A 9 8.92 24.04 -27.35
N CYS A 10 9.85 24.99 -27.32
CA CYS A 10 9.74 26.22 -26.52
C CYS A 10 8.72 27.16 -27.18
N ALA A 11 7.71 27.61 -26.45
CA ALA A 11 6.84 28.70 -26.84
C ALA A 11 7.06 29.90 -25.89
N ALA A 12 7.43 31.01 -26.47
CA ALA A 12 7.81 32.25 -25.81
C ALA A 12 6.59 33.07 -25.35
N LEU A 13 6.72 33.72 -24.18
CA LEU A 13 5.83 34.75 -23.65
C LEU A 13 5.79 35.98 -24.55
N GLY A 14 4.58 36.52 -24.76
CA GLY A 14 4.33 37.86 -25.25
C GLY A 14 3.43 38.61 -24.28
N LEU A 15 4.02 39.53 -23.50
CA LEU A 15 3.32 40.58 -22.75
C LEU A 15 2.89 41.72 -23.72
N VAL A 16 1.63 42.16 -23.63
CA VAL A 16 1.24 43.50 -24.06
C VAL A 16 0.35 44.12 -22.98
N ALA A 17 0.84 45.23 -22.43
CA ALA A 17 0.12 46.17 -21.56
C ALA A 17 -0.23 47.42 -22.40
N ALA A 18 -1.37 48.03 -22.11
CA ALA A 18 -1.72 49.45 -22.20
C ALA A 18 -3.26 49.58 -22.26
N ALA A 19 -3.92 50.45 -21.61
CA ALA A 19 -3.81 51.67 -20.86
C ALA A 19 -5.15 52.39 -21.04
N CYS A 20 -5.53 53.06 -19.98
CA CYS A 20 -6.66 53.96 -19.71
C CYS A 20 -7.18 54.85 -20.85
N GLY A 21 -8.45 55.21 -20.72
CA GLY A 21 -9.03 56.41 -21.34
C GLY A 21 -10.49 56.59 -20.92
N SER A 22 -10.71 57.60 -20.09
CA SER A 22 -12.02 58.12 -19.63
C SER A 22 -12.63 59.04 -20.73
N ASP A 23 -13.91 59.21 -20.70
CA ASP A 23 -14.70 60.45 -20.57
C ASP A 23 -15.98 60.47 -21.43
N ASP A 24 -17.06 60.67 -20.72
CA ASP A 24 -18.15 61.64 -20.78
C ASP A 24 -19.04 61.80 -22.06
N ASP A 25 -20.30 61.73 -21.73
CA ASP A 25 -21.37 62.72 -21.90
C ASP A 25 -22.48 62.53 -22.99
N SER A 26 -23.69 62.63 -22.43
CA SER A 26 -24.91 63.29 -22.97
C SER A 26 -25.90 62.48 -23.89
N SER A 27 -26.99 62.14 -23.17
CA SER A 27 -28.41 62.47 -23.52
C SER A 27 -28.90 62.34 -24.98
N ASP A 28 -29.89 61.50 -25.27
CA ASP A 28 -31.22 62.02 -25.54
C ASP A 28 -32.32 60.95 -25.55
N SER A 29 -33.52 61.36 -25.16
CA SER A 29 -34.75 60.58 -25.04
C SER A 29 -35.39 60.18 -26.39
N ALA A 30 -35.89 58.95 -26.51
CA ALA A 30 -37.09 58.71 -27.30
C ALA A 30 -37.84 57.47 -26.78
N THR A 31 -39.00 57.68 -26.26
CA THR A 31 -40.06 56.71 -25.97
C THR A 31 -40.54 56.01 -27.21
N THR A 32 -40.64 54.68 -27.20
CA THR A 32 -41.67 53.97 -28.00
C THR A 32 -42.04 52.65 -27.29
N ASP A 33 -43.32 52.43 -27.25
CA ASP A 33 -44.17 51.39 -26.69
C ASP A 33 -43.64 49.94 -26.63
N ALA A 34 -43.95 49.33 -25.48
CA ALA A 34 -43.87 47.90 -25.23
C ALA A 34 -44.98 47.13 -25.94
N PRO A 35 -44.71 45.89 -26.40
CA PRO A 35 -45.72 44.85 -26.44
C PRO A 35 -45.52 43.84 -25.33
N THR A 36 -46.61 43.50 -24.74
CA THR A 36 -47.06 42.52 -23.77
C THR A 36 -46.13 41.29 -23.61
N ALA A 37 -45.75 41.04 -22.37
CA ALA A 37 -45.12 39.78 -21.93
C ALA A 37 -46.04 38.59 -22.20
N THR A 38 -45.45 37.59 -22.87
CA THR A 38 -45.96 36.21 -22.88
C THR A 38 -45.20 35.45 -21.80
N ASP A 39 -45.95 34.90 -20.86
CA ASP A 39 -45.44 34.00 -19.80
C ASP A 39 -44.62 32.87 -20.46
N ALA A 40 -43.35 32.85 -20.18
CA ALA A 40 -42.53 31.65 -20.30
C ALA A 40 -42.74 30.80 -19.05
N PRO A 41 -42.88 29.48 -19.15
CA PRO A 41 -42.93 28.64 -17.99
C PRO A 41 -41.58 28.68 -17.30
N ASP A 42 -41.63 29.00 -16.00
CA ASP A 42 -40.52 28.87 -15.04
C ASP A 42 -40.20 27.36 -14.90
N THR A 43 -39.27 26.87 -15.69
CA THR A 43 -38.61 25.60 -15.43
C THR A 43 -37.45 25.92 -14.52
N THR A 44 -37.74 25.99 -13.24
CA THR A 44 -36.72 25.62 -12.24
C THR A 44 -36.44 24.14 -12.47
N ASP A 45 -35.39 23.84 -13.25
CA ASP A 45 -34.70 22.58 -13.12
C ASP A 45 -34.16 22.54 -11.67
N ASP A 46 -34.97 21.96 -10.79
CA ASP A 46 -34.45 21.36 -9.58
C ASP A 46 -33.54 20.24 -10.08
N MET A 47 -32.23 20.50 -10.20
CA MET A 47 -31.24 19.46 -10.10
C MET A 47 -31.35 18.98 -8.65
N ASP A 48 -32.25 18.02 -8.40
CA ASP A 48 -32.14 17.15 -7.26
C ASP A 48 -30.75 16.54 -7.38
N ASP A 49 -29.87 17.03 -6.54
CA ASP A 49 -28.61 16.39 -6.17
C ASP A 49 -29.05 15.08 -5.50
N ASP A 50 -29.08 14.00 -6.28
CA ASP A 50 -29.52 12.67 -5.86
C ASP A 50 -28.38 12.04 -5.01
N MET A 51 -27.96 12.78 -3.99
CA MET A 51 -27.14 12.25 -2.91
C MET A 51 -28.02 11.23 -2.20
N ALA A 52 -27.66 9.95 -2.29
CA ALA A 52 -28.34 8.90 -1.54
C ALA A 52 -28.37 9.30 -0.07
N GLU A 53 -29.59 9.30 0.52
CA GLU A 53 -29.76 9.69 1.92
C GLU A 53 -28.99 8.68 2.80
N VAL A 54 -28.03 9.17 3.59
CA VAL A 54 -27.23 8.33 4.51
C VAL A 54 -28.19 7.66 5.50
N PRO A 55 -28.11 6.32 5.68
CA PRO A 55 -28.98 5.61 6.62
C PRO A 55 -28.85 6.14 8.05
N GLU A 56 -29.97 6.23 8.78
CA GLU A 56 -30.02 6.78 10.15
C GLU A 56 -29.20 5.96 11.19
N ASP A 57 -28.89 4.71 10.89
CA ASP A 57 -28.13 3.79 11.74
C ASP A 57 -26.61 3.82 11.47
N TRP A 58 -26.17 4.61 10.48
CA TRP A 58 -24.75 4.81 10.24
C TRP A 58 -24.19 5.86 11.20
N PRO A 59 -22.90 5.72 11.61
CA PRO A 59 -22.21 6.78 12.35
C PRO A 59 -21.98 8.01 11.46
N ASP A 60 -21.86 9.18 12.07
CA ASP A 60 -21.50 10.41 11.33
C ASP A 60 -20.03 10.38 10.85
N GLU A 61 -19.17 9.60 11.53
CA GLU A 61 -17.73 9.52 11.30
C GLU A 61 -17.22 8.09 11.54
N ILE A 62 -16.26 7.64 10.73
CA ILE A 62 -15.46 6.44 10.96
C ILE A 62 -13.97 6.75 10.85
N VAL A 63 -13.14 5.96 11.53
CA VAL A 63 -11.68 6.04 11.45
C VAL A 63 -11.15 4.90 10.58
N PHE A 64 -10.37 5.25 9.56
CA PHE A 64 -9.67 4.33 8.68
C PHE A 64 -8.20 4.24 9.11
N THR A 65 -7.79 3.12 9.71
CA THR A 65 -6.41 2.89 10.12
C THR A 65 -5.61 2.16 9.04
N LEU A 66 -4.31 2.45 8.95
CA LEU A 66 -3.39 1.93 7.94
C LEU A 66 -2.15 1.33 8.59
N THR A 67 -1.64 0.23 8.02
CA THR A 67 -0.42 -0.42 8.50
C THR A 67 0.82 0.41 8.15
N PRO A 68 1.68 0.79 9.12
CA PRO A 68 2.89 1.55 8.87
C PRO A 68 4.01 0.67 8.27
N SER A 69 3.82 0.18 7.04
CA SER A 69 4.75 -0.74 6.37
C SER A 69 5.95 -0.06 5.69
N GLN A 70 5.91 1.26 5.60
CA GLN A 70 6.96 2.13 5.04
C GLN A 70 6.98 3.46 5.81
N GLU A 71 7.78 4.44 5.40
CA GLU A 71 7.90 5.71 6.12
C GLU A 71 6.54 6.37 6.36
N THR A 72 6.25 6.64 7.64
CA THR A 72 4.93 7.13 8.09
C THR A 72 4.53 8.47 7.43
N GLY A 73 5.51 9.33 7.10
CA GLY A 73 5.23 10.62 6.48
C GLY A 73 4.56 10.49 5.11
N GLY A 74 5.07 9.61 4.27
CA GLY A 74 4.50 9.30 2.96
C GLY A 74 3.12 8.66 3.06
N LEU A 75 2.94 7.72 4.01
CA LEU A 75 1.65 7.06 4.23
C LEU A 75 0.55 8.05 4.62
N ILE A 76 0.81 9.03 5.50
CA ILE A 76 -0.17 10.04 5.89
C ILE A 76 -0.55 10.92 4.70
N GLU A 77 0.44 11.38 3.90
CA GLU A 77 0.20 12.24 2.73
C GLU A 77 -0.70 11.56 1.68
N THR A 78 -0.62 10.23 1.54
CA THR A 78 -1.46 9.46 0.59
C THR A 78 -2.77 8.99 1.25
N ALA A 79 -2.79 8.77 2.57
CA ALA A 79 -3.98 8.33 3.30
C ALA A 79 -5.08 9.41 3.36
N GLU A 80 -4.70 10.70 3.50
CA GLU A 80 -5.67 11.80 3.55
C GLU A 80 -6.54 11.87 2.27
N PRO A 81 -5.99 11.90 1.04
CA PRO A 81 -6.81 11.89 -0.18
C PRO A 81 -7.68 10.64 -0.34
N LEU A 82 -7.18 9.46 0.05
CA LEU A 82 -7.97 8.23 0.01
C LEU A 82 -9.16 8.28 0.97
N ALA A 83 -8.97 8.82 2.18
CA ALA A 83 -10.04 9.03 3.14
C ALA A 83 -11.08 10.04 2.64
N GLU A 84 -10.65 11.11 1.93
CA GLU A 84 -11.55 12.06 1.27
C GLU A 84 -12.41 11.39 0.18
N LEU A 85 -11.83 10.48 -0.63
CA LEU A 85 -12.59 9.71 -1.62
C LEU A 85 -13.59 8.78 -0.95
N LEU A 86 -13.21 8.09 0.13
CA LEU A 86 -14.12 7.25 0.91
C LEU A 86 -15.26 8.07 1.52
N SER A 87 -14.96 9.25 2.08
CA SER A 87 -15.98 10.15 2.61
C SER A 87 -16.99 10.56 1.54
N ALA A 88 -16.51 10.85 0.33
CA ALA A 88 -17.38 11.23 -0.79
C ALA A 88 -18.29 10.09 -1.24
N GLU A 89 -17.78 8.85 -1.30
CA GLU A 89 -18.56 7.66 -1.68
C GLU A 89 -19.57 7.25 -0.61
N LEU A 90 -19.20 7.36 0.68
CA LEU A 90 -20.04 6.93 1.80
C LEU A 90 -21.02 7.99 2.29
N GLY A 91 -20.72 9.27 2.05
CA GLY A 91 -21.51 10.41 2.56
C GLY A 91 -21.37 10.63 4.07
N ILE A 92 -20.35 10.05 4.72
CA ILE A 92 -19.97 10.26 6.13
C ILE A 92 -18.50 10.66 6.21
N ASP A 93 -18.08 11.21 7.34
CA ASP A 93 -16.68 11.61 7.52
C ASP A 93 -15.78 10.37 7.71
N VAL A 94 -14.62 10.33 7.04
CA VAL A 94 -13.61 9.28 7.19
C VAL A 94 -12.29 9.92 7.58
N GLU A 95 -11.79 9.61 8.79
CA GLU A 95 -10.54 10.15 9.33
C GLU A 95 -9.42 9.11 9.23
N PRO A 96 -8.28 9.42 8.58
CA PRO A 96 -7.17 8.49 8.49
C PRO A 96 -6.37 8.43 9.79
N LEU A 97 -5.90 7.23 10.15
CA LEU A 97 -5.03 6.98 11.32
C LEU A 97 -3.87 6.08 10.92
N VAL A 98 -2.63 6.53 11.11
CA VAL A 98 -1.44 5.70 10.94
C VAL A 98 -0.77 5.52 12.31
N PRO A 99 -0.85 4.32 12.92
CA PRO A 99 -0.17 3.99 14.17
C PRO A 99 1.36 3.97 14.00
N THR A 100 2.08 3.85 15.12
CA THR A 100 3.55 3.82 15.13
C THR A 100 4.14 2.46 14.78
N ASP A 101 3.36 1.40 14.89
CA ASP A 101 3.76 0.02 14.64
C ASP A 101 2.56 -0.85 14.21
N TYR A 102 2.84 -2.05 13.73
CA TYR A 102 1.84 -2.99 13.22
C TYR A 102 0.82 -3.41 14.28
N SER A 103 1.25 -3.56 15.54
CA SER A 103 0.35 -3.94 16.62
C SER A 103 -0.67 -2.84 16.96
N GLY A 104 -0.28 -1.59 16.74
CA GLY A 104 -1.14 -0.43 16.94
C GLY A 104 -2.40 -0.46 16.08
N VAL A 105 -2.33 -1.03 14.87
CA VAL A 105 -3.49 -1.20 13.97
C VAL A 105 -4.53 -2.14 14.59
N ILE A 106 -4.07 -3.29 15.10
CA ILE A 106 -4.93 -4.29 15.74
C ILE A 106 -5.56 -3.72 17.02
N VAL A 107 -4.76 -3.01 17.84
CA VAL A 107 -5.27 -2.32 19.03
C VAL A 107 -6.30 -1.25 18.68
N ALA A 108 -6.13 -0.51 17.59
CA ALA A 108 -7.09 0.49 17.16
C ALA A 108 -8.44 -0.13 16.77
N LEU A 109 -8.45 -1.28 16.08
CA LEU A 109 -9.67 -2.05 15.79
C LEU A 109 -10.28 -2.63 17.08
N GLU A 110 -9.51 -3.35 17.91
CA GLU A 110 -9.97 -3.99 19.14
C GLU A 110 -10.59 -2.98 20.13
N SER A 111 -10.01 -1.80 20.22
CA SER A 111 -10.49 -0.75 21.14
C SER A 111 -11.64 0.09 20.59
N GLY A 112 -12.02 -0.10 19.31
CA GLY A 112 -13.02 0.72 18.63
C GLY A 112 -12.51 2.14 18.28
N GLN A 113 -11.19 2.38 18.32
CA GLN A 113 -10.60 3.63 17.84
C GLN A 113 -10.61 3.73 16.32
N ALA A 114 -10.62 2.59 15.62
CA ALA A 114 -10.78 2.53 14.18
C ALA A 114 -11.88 1.52 13.83
N GLN A 115 -12.64 1.82 12.78
CA GLN A 115 -13.72 0.98 12.27
C GLN A 115 -13.32 0.27 10.99
N VAL A 116 -12.33 0.77 10.28
CA VAL A 116 -11.81 0.20 9.04
C VAL A 116 -10.29 0.13 9.14
N ALA A 117 -9.71 -0.96 8.67
CA ALA A 117 -8.26 -1.12 8.57
C ALA A 117 -7.86 -1.56 7.16
N GLY A 118 -6.78 -0.99 6.62
CA GLY A 118 -6.25 -1.30 5.30
C GLY A 118 -4.74 -1.53 5.29
N GLY A 119 -4.26 -2.20 4.23
CA GLY A 119 -2.87 -2.60 4.12
C GLY A 119 -2.47 -3.61 5.20
N LEU A 120 -3.45 -4.35 5.72
CA LEU A 120 -3.20 -5.38 6.73
C LEU A 120 -2.40 -6.52 6.10
N GLY A 121 -1.16 -6.69 6.52
CA GLY A 121 -0.39 -7.87 6.15
C GLY A 121 -1.12 -9.16 6.55
N PRO A 122 -0.84 -10.31 5.91
CA PRO A 122 -1.60 -11.55 6.12
C PRO A 122 -1.72 -11.97 7.60
N ARG A 123 -0.68 -11.77 8.42
CA ARG A 123 -0.75 -12.00 9.87
C ARG A 123 -1.73 -11.05 10.55
N GLN A 124 -1.72 -9.78 10.17
CA GLN A 124 -2.63 -8.79 10.72
C GLN A 124 -4.08 -9.07 10.30
N MET A 125 -4.34 -9.63 9.09
CA MET A 125 -5.66 -10.10 8.69
C MET A 125 -6.19 -11.17 9.66
N VAL A 126 -5.37 -12.18 9.98
CA VAL A 126 -5.71 -13.21 10.97
C VAL A 126 -5.90 -12.60 12.37
N GLN A 127 -4.99 -11.70 12.79
CA GLN A 127 -5.08 -11.05 14.10
C GLN A 127 -6.31 -10.13 14.22
N ALA A 128 -6.66 -9.39 13.16
CA ALA A 128 -7.87 -8.56 13.13
C ALA A 128 -9.14 -9.42 13.35
N GLU A 129 -9.24 -10.57 12.68
CA GLU A 129 -10.35 -11.49 12.87
C GLU A 129 -10.34 -12.12 14.26
N GLU A 130 -9.21 -12.65 14.73
CA GLU A 130 -9.15 -13.42 15.97
C GLU A 130 -9.11 -12.58 17.25
N GLN A 131 -8.50 -11.39 17.22
CA GLN A 131 -8.30 -10.54 18.40
C GLN A 131 -9.30 -9.37 18.44
N ALA A 132 -9.60 -8.76 17.28
CA ALA A 132 -10.51 -7.63 17.20
C ALA A 132 -11.92 -8.00 16.73
N ASP A 133 -12.21 -9.32 16.49
CA ASP A 133 -13.49 -9.81 15.95
C ASP A 133 -13.88 -9.09 14.64
N ALA A 134 -12.89 -8.65 13.85
CA ALA A 134 -13.13 -7.90 12.62
C ALA A 134 -13.57 -8.81 11.47
N GLU A 135 -14.35 -8.26 10.54
CA GLU A 135 -14.74 -8.93 9.30
C GLU A 135 -13.70 -8.60 8.19
N LEU A 136 -13.18 -9.64 7.53
CA LEU A 136 -12.28 -9.50 6.39
C LEU A 136 -13.10 -9.24 5.13
N ILE A 137 -12.85 -8.14 4.44
CA ILE A 137 -13.70 -7.69 3.31
C ILE A 137 -13.02 -7.80 1.95
N LEU A 138 -11.76 -7.38 1.83
CA LEU A 138 -11.05 -7.30 0.56
C LEU A 138 -9.60 -7.78 0.72
N GLN A 139 -9.05 -8.35 -0.38
CA GLN A 139 -7.65 -8.67 -0.56
C GLN A 139 -7.09 -7.88 -1.74
N ALA A 140 -5.87 -7.41 -1.63
CA ALA A 140 -5.16 -6.72 -2.68
C ALA A 140 -4.68 -7.69 -3.77
N GLU A 141 -4.88 -7.32 -5.03
CA GLU A 141 -4.11 -7.84 -6.16
C GLU A 141 -2.91 -6.91 -6.40
N ARG A 142 -1.71 -7.47 -6.48
CA ARG A 142 -0.46 -6.74 -6.67
C ARG A 142 0.34 -7.41 -7.77
N PHE A 143 0.78 -6.63 -8.77
CA PHE A 143 1.52 -7.15 -9.92
C PHE A 143 0.79 -8.30 -10.64
N GLY A 144 -0.55 -8.22 -10.73
CA GLY A 144 -1.41 -9.23 -11.34
C GLY A 144 -1.50 -10.54 -10.56
N SER A 145 -1.23 -10.55 -9.24
CA SER A 145 -1.24 -11.72 -8.39
C SER A 145 -1.90 -11.46 -7.04
N LEU A 146 -2.59 -12.47 -6.51
CA LEU A 146 -3.09 -12.49 -5.12
C LEU A 146 -2.05 -13.07 -4.13
N LEU A 147 -0.86 -13.41 -4.63
CA LEU A 147 0.21 -14.00 -3.85
C LEU A 147 1.51 -13.22 -4.07
N TYR A 148 2.29 -13.08 -3.02
CA TYR A 148 3.62 -12.48 -3.04
C TYR A 148 4.64 -13.39 -2.30
N VAL A 149 5.86 -12.93 -2.11
CA VAL A 149 6.92 -13.66 -1.41
C VAL A 149 7.70 -12.75 -0.45
N THR A 150 8.34 -13.35 0.54
CA THR A 150 9.49 -12.72 1.19
C THR A 150 10.68 -12.78 0.25
N GLN A 151 11.35 -11.65 0.05
CA GLN A 151 12.69 -11.61 -0.55
C GLN A 151 13.75 -11.56 0.55
N TRP A 152 14.82 -12.33 0.35
CA TRP A 152 16.08 -12.23 1.06
C TRP A 152 17.09 -11.50 0.20
N PHE A 153 17.69 -10.44 0.70
CA PHE A 153 18.66 -9.64 -0.05
C PHE A 153 19.89 -9.32 0.79
N THR A 154 21.00 -9.02 0.11
CA THR A 154 22.32 -8.84 0.73
C THR A 154 23.16 -7.78 0.01
N ASN A 155 24.09 -7.18 0.72
CA ASN A 155 25.19 -6.37 0.18
C ASN A 155 26.51 -7.17 0.04
N ASP A 156 26.50 -8.47 0.31
CA ASP A 156 27.65 -9.39 0.16
C ASP A 156 27.31 -10.58 -0.77
N PRO A 157 27.13 -10.33 -2.08
CA PRO A 157 26.78 -11.39 -3.02
C PRO A 157 27.88 -12.48 -3.16
N ASP A 158 29.12 -12.17 -2.85
CA ASP A 158 30.21 -13.17 -2.88
C ASP A 158 29.98 -14.31 -1.88
N THR A 159 29.28 -14.04 -0.78
CA THR A 159 28.94 -15.04 0.26
C THR A 159 27.62 -15.75 -0.02
N TYR A 160 26.58 -15.04 -0.51
CA TYR A 160 25.22 -15.55 -0.58
C TYR A 160 24.75 -15.97 -1.96
N CYS A 161 25.52 -15.67 -3.04
CA CYS A 161 25.22 -16.13 -4.40
C CYS A 161 26.12 -17.30 -4.82
N ASP A 162 25.54 -18.28 -5.51
CA ASP A 162 26.30 -19.39 -6.14
C ASP A 162 26.79 -19.03 -7.55
N ASP A 163 26.19 -18.02 -8.16
CA ASP A 163 26.44 -17.53 -9.51
C ASP A 163 26.60 -16.01 -9.53
N GLU A 164 27.13 -15.47 -10.61
CA GLU A 164 27.21 -14.02 -10.83
C GLU A 164 25.78 -13.44 -10.84
N PRO A 165 25.51 -12.35 -10.07
CA PRO A 165 24.23 -11.71 -10.09
C PRO A 165 23.83 -11.22 -11.49
N VAL A 166 22.56 -11.41 -11.86
CA VAL A 166 21.95 -11.04 -13.13
C VAL A 166 20.95 -9.93 -12.92
N ALA A 167 21.01 -8.89 -13.78
CA ALA A 167 20.06 -7.79 -13.73
C ALA A 167 18.76 -8.14 -14.46
N ASP A 168 17.63 -7.68 -13.92
CA ASP A 168 16.36 -7.62 -14.63
C ASP A 168 16.31 -6.44 -15.64
N GLU A 169 15.11 -6.14 -16.18
CA GLU A 169 14.92 -5.06 -17.17
C GLU A 169 15.14 -3.66 -16.59
N ASP A 170 14.98 -3.47 -15.28
CA ASP A 170 15.15 -2.22 -14.54
C ASP A 170 16.53 -2.06 -13.91
N GLY A 171 17.38 -3.10 -14.02
CA GLY A 171 18.77 -3.09 -13.54
C GLY A 171 18.94 -3.62 -12.12
N TYR A 172 17.89 -4.16 -11.50
CA TYR A 172 17.99 -4.80 -10.19
C TYR A 172 18.67 -6.16 -10.28
N LEU A 173 19.61 -6.43 -9.37
CA LEU A 173 20.40 -7.65 -9.36
C LEU A 173 19.76 -8.77 -8.53
N PHE A 174 19.81 -9.98 -9.11
CA PHE A 174 19.32 -11.23 -8.52
C PHE A 174 20.33 -12.35 -8.75
N CYS A 175 20.36 -13.35 -7.87
CA CYS A 175 21.16 -14.54 -8.05
C CYS A 175 20.40 -15.82 -7.62
N ASN A 176 21.09 -16.98 -7.65
CA ASN A 176 20.56 -18.29 -7.25
C ASN A 176 19.27 -18.71 -8.02
N GLY A 177 19.07 -18.16 -9.23
CA GLY A 177 17.91 -18.49 -10.06
C GLY A 177 16.61 -17.76 -9.65
N VAL A 178 16.66 -16.75 -8.77
CA VAL A 178 15.46 -16.00 -8.37
C VAL A 178 14.79 -15.32 -9.57
N LEU A 179 15.59 -14.76 -10.49
CA LEU A 179 15.07 -14.10 -11.69
C LEU A 179 14.38 -15.06 -12.67
N ASP A 180 14.66 -16.37 -12.58
CA ASP A 180 14.02 -17.38 -13.42
C ASP A 180 12.65 -17.82 -12.90
N ALA A 181 12.27 -17.43 -11.68
CA ALA A 181 10.98 -17.73 -11.08
C ALA A 181 9.85 -17.00 -11.82
N ALA A 182 8.85 -17.75 -12.26
CA ALA A 182 7.70 -17.19 -12.98
C ALA A 182 6.59 -16.70 -12.05
N SER A 183 6.58 -17.18 -10.80
CA SER A 183 5.55 -16.84 -9.80
C SER A 183 6.02 -17.17 -8.37
N ALA A 184 5.28 -16.66 -7.38
CA ALA A 184 5.49 -17.00 -5.97
C ALA A 184 5.51 -18.51 -5.67
N ALA A 185 4.79 -19.30 -6.48
CA ALA A 185 4.71 -20.77 -6.32
C ALA A 185 6.00 -21.51 -6.66
N ASP A 186 6.97 -20.86 -7.32
CA ASP A 186 8.27 -21.46 -7.64
C ASP A 186 9.24 -21.43 -6.44
N GLY A 187 8.90 -20.68 -5.37
CA GLY A 187 9.66 -20.68 -4.12
C GLY A 187 9.42 -21.92 -3.25
N PRO A 188 10.27 -22.16 -2.22
CA PRO A 188 11.39 -21.32 -1.82
C PRO A 188 12.64 -21.47 -2.71
N ILE A 189 13.38 -20.37 -2.89
CA ILE A 189 14.63 -20.31 -3.65
C ILE A 189 15.72 -19.78 -2.71
N GLY A 190 16.96 -20.29 -2.82
CA GLY A 190 18.11 -19.84 -2.03
C GLY A 190 18.05 -20.18 -0.53
N ALA A 191 17.12 -21.03 -0.10
CA ALA A 191 16.94 -21.40 1.30
C ALA A 191 18.19 -22.07 1.94
N ASP A 192 19.04 -22.72 1.15
CA ASP A 192 20.31 -23.31 1.61
C ASP A 192 21.34 -22.25 2.07
N LYS A 193 21.20 -21.00 1.63
CA LYS A 193 22.05 -19.88 2.04
C LYS A 193 21.74 -19.37 3.45
N LEU A 194 20.54 -19.61 3.94
CA LEU A 194 20.10 -19.13 5.25
C LEU A 194 20.94 -19.70 6.39
N ALA A 195 21.50 -20.89 6.25
CA ALA A 195 22.40 -21.48 7.24
C ALA A 195 23.70 -20.66 7.44
N LEU A 196 24.05 -19.75 6.52
CA LEU A 196 25.22 -18.87 6.63
C LEU A 196 24.93 -17.63 7.51
N LEU A 197 23.68 -17.44 7.94
CA LEU A 197 23.25 -16.27 8.72
C LEU A 197 23.54 -16.42 10.23
N GLU A 198 24.01 -17.58 10.70
CA GLU A 198 24.33 -17.77 12.12
C GLU A 198 25.31 -16.70 12.63
N GLY A 199 24.86 -15.91 13.62
CA GLY A 199 25.63 -14.81 14.21
C GLY A 199 25.79 -13.56 13.34
N GLN A 200 25.09 -13.46 12.21
CA GLN A 200 25.09 -12.28 11.35
C GLN A 200 24.02 -11.27 11.78
N THR A 201 24.21 -10.00 11.40
CA THR A 201 23.18 -8.96 11.54
C THR A 201 22.18 -9.08 10.40
N VAL A 202 20.91 -9.30 10.74
CA VAL A 202 19.79 -9.43 9.78
C VAL A 202 18.79 -8.31 10.04
N SER A 203 18.45 -7.56 8.99
CA SER A 203 17.43 -6.53 9.05
C SER A 203 16.04 -7.11 8.81
N PHE A 204 15.18 -6.95 9.80
CA PHE A 204 13.75 -7.25 9.77
C PHE A 204 12.95 -5.95 9.69
N VAL A 205 11.66 -6.07 9.31
CA VAL A 205 10.73 -4.96 9.23
C VAL A 205 10.14 -4.62 10.58
N ASP A 206 9.16 -5.40 11.02
CA ASP A 206 8.42 -5.30 12.28
C ASP A 206 8.00 -6.70 12.72
N GLN A 207 7.88 -6.94 14.02
CA GLN A 207 7.48 -8.27 14.53
C GLN A 207 6.08 -8.70 14.07
N GLY A 208 5.20 -7.75 13.72
CA GLY A 208 3.87 -8.01 13.14
C GLY A 208 3.90 -8.34 11.65
N SER A 209 5.00 -8.06 10.95
CA SER A 209 5.10 -8.28 9.49
C SER A 209 5.18 -9.76 9.13
N THR A 210 4.40 -10.18 8.15
CA THR A 210 4.44 -11.56 7.60
C THR A 210 5.71 -11.81 6.83
N SER A 211 5.98 -11.04 5.76
CA SER A 211 7.16 -11.21 4.92
C SER A 211 8.44 -10.62 5.52
N GLY A 212 8.29 -9.61 6.39
CA GLY A 212 9.43 -8.93 7.01
C GLY A 212 9.89 -9.54 8.33
N TYR A 213 9.21 -10.56 8.87
CA TYR A 213 9.62 -11.22 10.11
C TYR A 213 9.13 -12.67 10.24
N ALA A 214 7.81 -12.92 10.15
CA ALA A 214 7.25 -14.23 10.51
C ALA A 214 7.73 -15.37 9.59
N ILE A 215 7.63 -15.19 8.29
CA ILE A 215 8.16 -16.15 7.29
C ILE A 215 9.68 -16.28 7.41
N PRO A 216 10.47 -15.20 7.47
CA PRO A 216 11.89 -15.26 7.75
C PRO A 216 12.25 -16.03 9.02
N ALA A 217 11.56 -15.81 10.12
CA ALA A 217 11.80 -16.54 11.37
C ALA A 217 11.59 -18.04 11.24
N LEU A 218 10.50 -18.45 10.55
CA LEU A 218 10.25 -19.85 10.22
C LEU A 218 11.38 -20.41 9.34
N GLN A 219 11.77 -19.72 8.26
CA GLN A 219 12.83 -20.16 7.37
C GLN A 219 14.20 -20.29 8.06
N LEU A 220 14.53 -19.37 8.98
CA LEU A 220 15.73 -19.48 9.82
C LEU A 220 15.68 -20.72 10.72
N SER A 221 14.55 -20.98 11.37
CA SER A 221 14.36 -22.18 12.19
C SER A 221 14.48 -23.46 11.37
N GLU A 222 13.93 -23.51 10.17
CA GLU A 222 14.07 -24.62 9.22
C GLU A 222 15.53 -24.82 8.77
N ALA A 223 16.31 -23.73 8.67
CA ALA A 223 17.75 -23.76 8.41
C ALA A 223 18.59 -24.17 9.61
N GLY A 224 17.95 -24.35 10.78
CA GLY A 224 18.58 -24.73 12.04
C GLY A 224 19.16 -23.57 12.85
N ILE A 225 18.74 -22.36 12.56
CA ILE A 225 19.13 -21.12 13.26
C ILE A 225 17.96 -20.68 14.16
N ASP A 226 18.26 -20.40 15.42
CA ASP A 226 17.32 -19.75 16.32
C ASP A 226 17.08 -18.31 15.84
N PRO A 227 15.82 -17.92 15.50
CA PRO A 227 15.55 -16.61 14.95
C PRO A 227 15.69 -15.45 15.95
N ILE A 228 15.83 -15.76 17.24
CA ILE A 228 16.01 -14.76 18.32
C ILE A 228 17.46 -14.67 18.74
N ASP A 229 18.06 -15.82 19.13
CA ASP A 229 19.39 -15.88 19.74
C ASP A 229 20.50 -16.26 18.73
N GLY A 230 20.14 -16.82 17.57
CA GLY A 230 21.10 -17.31 16.57
C GLY A 230 21.59 -16.24 15.60
N ILE A 231 20.96 -15.07 15.57
CA ILE A 231 21.30 -13.90 14.75
C ILE A 231 21.31 -12.61 15.57
N ASP A 232 21.85 -11.53 15.00
CA ASP A 232 21.71 -10.17 15.54
C ASP A 232 20.60 -9.46 14.76
N GLY A 233 19.36 -9.53 15.27
CA GLY A 233 18.17 -9.01 14.60
C GLY A 233 18.03 -7.49 14.75
N LEU A 234 18.02 -6.76 13.64
CA LEU A 234 17.74 -5.33 13.57
C LEU A 234 16.30 -5.12 13.05
N PHE A 235 15.42 -4.49 13.83
CA PHE A 235 14.09 -4.11 13.38
C PHE A 235 14.08 -2.68 12.83
N ALA A 236 13.87 -2.53 11.52
CA ALA A 236 13.98 -1.26 10.83
C ALA A 236 12.67 -0.43 10.83
N GLY A 237 11.53 -1.04 11.21
CA GLY A 237 10.23 -0.39 11.33
C GLY A 237 9.41 -0.35 10.04
N GLY A 238 10.05 -0.45 8.86
CA GLY A 238 9.42 -0.45 7.55
C GLY A 238 10.17 -1.34 6.56
N HIS A 239 9.56 -1.62 5.43
CA HIS A 239 10.18 -2.40 4.35
C HIS A 239 11.31 -1.63 3.66
N ASP A 240 11.08 -0.35 3.40
CA ASP A 240 12.07 0.63 2.95
C ASP A 240 13.27 0.72 3.91
N GLY A 241 12.99 0.81 5.23
CA GLY A 241 14.01 0.81 6.28
C GLY A 241 14.86 -0.46 6.28
N SER A 242 14.27 -1.64 6.04
CA SER A 242 15.01 -2.90 5.96
C SER A 242 15.96 -2.92 4.76
N VAL A 243 15.54 -2.46 3.60
CA VAL A 243 16.40 -2.30 2.42
C VAL A 243 17.51 -1.27 2.68
N GLN A 244 17.16 -0.12 3.27
CA GLN A 244 18.11 0.95 3.59
C GLN A 244 19.21 0.47 4.55
N ALA A 245 18.87 -0.33 5.57
CA ALA A 245 19.84 -0.87 6.52
C ALA A 245 20.90 -1.77 5.84
N VAL A 246 20.50 -2.54 4.82
CA VAL A 246 21.46 -3.35 4.04
C VAL A 246 22.27 -2.48 3.07
N TYR A 247 21.62 -1.51 2.42
CA TYR A 247 22.29 -0.56 1.53
C TYR A 247 23.38 0.23 2.27
N ASP A 248 23.11 0.71 3.48
CA ASP A 248 24.04 1.48 4.30
C ASP A 248 25.12 0.59 4.97
N GLY A 249 24.93 -0.75 4.96
CA GLY A 249 25.86 -1.70 5.58
C GLY A 249 25.66 -1.87 7.09
N ASP A 250 24.52 -1.44 7.64
CA ASP A 250 24.16 -1.67 9.05
C ASP A 250 23.73 -3.13 9.28
N ALA A 251 23.23 -3.81 8.25
CA ALA A 251 22.99 -5.24 8.21
C ALA A 251 23.62 -5.86 6.96
N VAL A 252 24.05 -7.13 7.03
CA VAL A 252 24.60 -7.85 5.86
C VAL A 252 23.51 -8.46 5.01
N VAL A 253 22.39 -8.82 5.60
CA VAL A 253 21.22 -9.40 4.98
C VAL A 253 19.96 -8.70 5.49
N GLY A 254 18.97 -8.57 4.65
CA GLY A 254 17.66 -8.07 5.02
C GLY A 254 16.55 -8.86 4.37
N VAL A 255 15.33 -8.60 4.82
CA VAL A 255 14.12 -9.22 4.33
C VAL A 255 13.03 -8.18 4.07
N SER A 256 12.19 -8.45 3.06
CA SER A 256 11.06 -7.60 2.70
C SER A 256 10.07 -8.35 1.83
N PHE A 257 9.00 -7.68 1.37
CA PHE A 257 8.23 -8.14 0.23
C PHE A 257 9.01 -7.94 -1.09
N ASN A 258 8.54 -8.52 -2.17
CA ASN A 258 9.10 -8.38 -3.52
C ASN A 258 8.40 -7.23 -4.30
N ASP A 259 9.02 -6.13 -4.72
CA ASP A 259 10.41 -5.75 -4.44
C ASP A 259 10.47 -4.37 -3.77
N ALA A 260 10.80 -4.32 -2.50
CA ALA A 260 10.85 -3.09 -1.71
C ALA A 260 12.10 -2.22 -2.01
N ARG A 261 13.03 -2.68 -2.86
CA ARG A 261 14.15 -1.84 -3.28
C ARG A 261 13.67 -0.62 -4.08
N GLY A 262 12.53 -0.75 -4.75
CA GLY A 262 11.85 0.35 -5.45
C GLY A 262 11.48 1.53 -4.54
N ASP A 263 11.16 1.25 -3.27
CA ASP A 263 10.69 2.25 -2.31
C ASP A 263 11.78 3.27 -1.93
N ILE A 264 13.07 2.92 -2.09
CA ILE A 264 14.19 3.82 -1.77
C ILE A 264 14.98 4.31 -2.99
N VAL A 265 14.56 3.97 -4.22
CA VAL A 265 15.31 4.32 -5.44
C VAL A 265 15.47 5.82 -5.64
N GLU A 266 14.55 6.66 -5.16
CA GLU A 266 14.65 8.12 -5.26
C GLU A 266 15.80 8.68 -4.41
N THR A 267 16.05 8.09 -3.24
CA THR A 267 17.13 8.49 -2.31
C THR A 267 18.42 7.73 -2.55
N SER A 268 18.33 6.49 -3.04
CA SER A 268 19.44 5.57 -3.29
C SER A 268 19.35 4.97 -4.70
N PRO A 269 19.70 5.76 -5.76
CA PRO A 269 19.43 5.38 -7.15
C PRO A 269 20.14 4.13 -7.66
N ASP A 270 21.17 3.67 -6.97
CA ASP A 270 21.94 2.46 -7.29
C ASP A 270 21.62 1.27 -6.37
N VAL A 271 20.52 1.36 -5.60
CA VAL A 271 20.09 0.31 -4.66
C VAL A 271 19.95 -1.05 -5.36
N GLY A 272 19.43 -1.09 -6.58
CA GLY A 272 19.28 -2.32 -7.36
C GLY A 272 20.60 -3.02 -7.69
N GLU A 273 21.72 -2.25 -7.77
CA GLU A 273 23.06 -2.78 -8.00
C GLU A 273 23.78 -3.14 -6.69
N GLN A 274 23.50 -2.42 -5.59
CA GLN A 274 24.18 -2.59 -4.30
C GLN A 274 23.53 -3.65 -3.42
N VAL A 275 22.21 -3.83 -3.54
CA VAL A 275 21.41 -4.77 -2.75
C VAL A 275 20.90 -5.88 -3.68
N VAL A 276 21.51 -7.06 -3.56
CA VAL A 276 21.25 -8.21 -4.43
C VAL A 276 20.25 -9.16 -3.78
N VAL A 277 19.19 -9.53 -4.48
CA VAL A 277 18.24 -10.56 -4.02
C VAL A 277 18.81 -11.95 -4.28
N PHE A 278 18.96 -12.74 -3.22
CA PHE A 278 19.55 -14.09 -3.29
C PHE A 278 18.56 -15.21 -2.98
N GLY A 279 17.38 -14.88 -2.46
CA GLY A 279 16.40 -15.90 -2.09
C GLY A 279 14.96 -15.39 -1.99
N TRP A 280 14.03 -16.34 -2.12
CA TRP A 280 12.58 -16.15 -1.97
C TRP A 280 12.00 -17.19 -0.99
N SER A 281 10.92 -16.80 -0.33
CA SER A 281 10.05 -17.77 0.39
C SER A 281 9.14 -18.54 -0.57
N GLY A 282 8.30 -19.42 -0.02
CA GLY A 282 7.08 -19.89 -0.68
C GLY A 282 6.03 -18.78 -0.79
N PRO A 283 4.88 -19.07 -1.44
CA PRO A 283 3.82 -18.10 -1.68
C PRO A 283 3.13 -17.66 -0.38
N ILE A 284 2.83 -16.38 -0.30
CA ILE A 284 2.14 -15.71 0.79
C ILE A 284 0.89 -15.02 0.20
N PRO A 285 -0.32 -15.14 0.78
CA PRO A 285 -1.48 -14.34 0.35
C PRO A 285 -1.19 -12.85 0.52
N ASN A 286 -1.67 -12.01 -0.40
CA ASN A 286 -1.48 -10.57 -0.29
C ASN A 286 -2.23 -9.96 0.90
N ASP A 287 -1.86 -8.72 1.21
CA ASP A 287 -2.45 -7.85 2.22
C ASP A 287 -3.96 -7.63 1.96
N GLY A 288 -4.67 -7.14 2.96
CA GLY A 288 -6.10 -6.93 2.81
C GLY A 288 -6.67 -5.82 3.66
N PHE A 289 -8.00 -5.79 3.69
CA PHE A 289 -8.80 -4.82 4.41
C PHE A 289 -9.80 -5.55 5.31
N ALA A 290 -10.04 -4.97 6.48
CA ALA A 290 -10.99 -5.48 7.45
C ALA A 290 -11.80 -4.34 8.06
N VAL A 291 -13.00 -4.67 8.55
CA VAL A 291 -13.90 -3.74 9.22
C VAL A 291 -14.31 -4.28 10.59
N ALA A 292 -14.62 -3.38 11.51
CA ALA A 292 -15.13 -3.74 12.83
C ALA A 292 -16.49 -4.45 12.72
N SER A 293 -16.69 -5.53 13.46
CA SER A 293 -17.89 -6.38 13.40
C SER A 293 -19.16 -5.74 14.00
N ASP A 294 -19.02 -4.62 14.70
CA ASP A 294 -20.15 -3.89 15.29
C ASP A 294 -20.74 -2.82 14.35
N LEU A 295 -20.21 -2.69 13.13
CA LEU A 295 -20.78 -1.83 12.10
C LEU A 295 -22.10 -2.41 11.54
N PRO A 296 -23.07 -1.57 11.12
CA PRO A 296 -24.24 -2.04 10.38
C PRO A 296 -23.84 -2.80 9.11
N ASP A 297 -24.49 -3.92 8.81
CA ASP A 297 -24.23 -4.72 7.59
C ASP A 297 -24.28 -3.86 6.33
N SER A 298 -25.20 -2.89 6.26
CA SER A 298 -25.33 -1.97 5.12
C SER A 298 -24.12 -1.04 4.95
N LEU A 299 -23.45 -0.66 6.06
CA LEU A 299 -22.24 0.15 6.02
C LEU A 299 -21.04 -0.71 5.58
N VAL A 300 -20.93 -1.95 6.06
CA VAL A 300 -19.90 -2.90 5.62
C VAL A 300 -19.98 -3.14 4.12
N GLU A 301 -21.20 -3.38 3.59
CA GLU A 301 -21.42 -3.51 2.15
C GLU A 301 -21.04 -2.24 1.39
N ALA A 302 -21.37 -1.05 1.92
CA ALA A 302 -21.05 0.22 1.30
C ALA A 302 -19.54 0.51 1.32
N ILE A 303 -18.83 0.27 2.44
CA ILE A 303 -17.37 0.40 2.53
C ILE A 303 -16.68 -0.51 1.51
N THR A 304 -17.10 -1.76 1.43
CA THR A 304 -16.55 -2.73 0.48
C THR A 304 -16.75 -2.26 -0.96
N ALA A 305 -17.95 -1.79 -1.29
CA ALA A 305 -18.27 -1.28 -2.62
C ALA A 305 -17.51 0.03 -2.94
N ALA A 306 -17.34 0.91 -1.94
CA ALA A 306 -16.60 2.16 -2.10
C ALA A 306 -15.12 1.91 -2.43
N PHE A 307 -14.44 1.01 -1.72
CA PHE A 307 -13.05 0.65 -2.05
C PHE A 307 -12.91 0.10 -3.47
N VAL A 308 -13.80 -0.80 -3.89
CA VAL A 308 -13.81 -1.35 -5.26
C VAL A 308 -14.10 -0.24 -6.29
N ALA A 309 -15.07 0.64 -6.01
CA ALA A 309 -15.37 1.75 -6.91
C ALA A 309 -14.20 2.74 -7.04
N ILE A 310 -13.50 3.02 -5.93
CA ILE A 310 -12.31 3.88 -5.90
C ILE A 310 -11.17 3.24 -6.69
N SER A 311 -10.92 1.93 -6.55
CA SER A 311 -9.87 1.23 -7.31
C SER A 311 -10.09 1.27 -8.82
N ASP A 312 -11.33 1.37 -9.27
CA ASP A 312 -11.70 1.51 -10.69
C ASP A 312 -11.48 2.94 -11.25
N THR A 313 -11.19 3.94 -10.41
CA THR A 313 -10.89 5.31 -10.84
C THR A 313 -9.39 5.53 -11.07
N GLU A 314 -9.03 6.46 -11.98
CA GLU A 314 -7.61 6.82 -12.21
C GLU A 314 -6.94 7.37 -10.94
N GLU A 315 -7.63 8.22 -10.17
CA GLU A 315 -7.13 8.83 -8.95
C GLU A 315 -6.99 7.80 -7.82
N GLY A 316 -8.03 7.00 -7.57
CA GLY A 316 -8.02 5.99 -6.52
C GLY A 316 -7.01 4.87 -6.78
N ALA A 317 -6.88 4.41 -8.03
CA ALA A 317 -5.89 3.42 -8.42
C ALA A 317 -4.46 3.94 -8.17
N LEU A 318 -4.17 5.23 -8.45
CA LEU A 318 -2.87 5.82 -8.14
C LEU A 318 -2.62 5.87 -6.64
N LEU A 319 -3.60 6.29 -5.83
CA LEU A 319 -3.46 6.35 -4.36
C LEU A 319 -3.26 4.96 -3.74
N LEU A 320 -4.00 3.95 -4.18
CA LEU A 320 -3.84 2.57 -3.71
C LEU A 320 -2.50 1.97 -4.13
N ASN A 321 -2.02 2.30 -5.31
CA ASN A 321 -0.71 1.88 -5.79
C ASN A 321 0.43 2.57 -4.99
N ASP A 322 0.33 3.88 -4.76
CA ASP A 322 1.31 4.65 -3.97
C ASP A 322 1.35 4.19 -2.50
N LEU A 323 0.20 3.76 -1.92
CA LEU A 323 0.15 3.27 -0.54
C LEU A 323 0.82 1.89 -0.38
N TYR A 324 0.44 0.91 -1.20
CA TYR A 324 0.82 -0.49 -0.98
C TYR A 324 1.03 -1.29 -2.27
N ASN A 325 1.30 -0.64 -3.41
CA ASN A 325 1.41 -1.26 -4.73
C ASN A 325 0.15 -2.08 -5.11
N ILE A 326 -1.04 -1.61 -4.73
CA ILE A 326 -2.30 -2.29 -5.03
C ILE A 326 -2.74 -1.93 -6.45
N ASP A 327 -2.96 -2.96 -7.29
CA ASP A 327 -3.47 -2.82 -8.64
C ASP A 327 -5.00 -2.98 -8.70
N ASP A 328 -5.56 -3.86 -7.84
CA ASP A 328 -6.99 -4.14 -7.76
C ASP A 328 -7.36 -4.70 -6.37
N LEU A 329 -8.64 -4.70 -6.05
CA LEU A 329 -9.19 -5.20 -4.80
C LEU A 329 -10.25 -6.27 -5.06
N VAL A 330 -10.08 -7.46 -4.47
CA VAL A 330 -11.00 -8.58 -4.65
C VAL A 330 -11.65 -8.98 -3.33
N PRO A 331 -12.90 -9.45 -3.31
CA PRO A 331 -13.52 -10.00 -2.10
C PRO A 331 -12.72 -11.17 -1.54
N VAL A 332 -12.60 -11.23 -0.22
CA VAL A 332 -11.84 -12.26 0.49
C VAL A 332 -12.70 -12.93 1.55
N THR A 333 -12.29 -14.12 1.95
CA THR A 333 -12.89 -14.87 3.07
C THR A 333 -11.81 -15.27 4.08
N SER A 334 -12.23 -15.54 5.31
CA SER A 334 -11.36 -16.04 6.38
C SER A 334 -10.48 -17.22 5.92
N SER A 335 -11.02 -18.16 5.13
CA SER A 335 -10.27 -19.35 4.69
C SER A 335 -9.12 -19.07 3.72
N ASP A 336 -9.08 -17.91 3.09
CA ASP A 336 -7.99 -17.52 2.19
C ASP A 336 -6.68 -17.29 2.96
N TYR A 337 -6.78 -17.07 4.29
CA TYR A 337 -5.65 -16.90 5.20
C TYR A 337 -5.37 -18.13 6.11
N ASP A 338 -5.94 -19.31 5.84
CA ASP A 338 -5.70 -20.53 6.64
C ASP A 338 -4.21 -20.91 6.69
N VAL A 339 -3.47 -20.69 5.60
CA VAL A 339 -2.01 -20.92 5.56
C VAL A 339 -1.26 -20.03 6.57
N ILE A 340 -1.79 -18.86 6.89
CA ILE A 340 -1.20 -17.95 7.88
C ILE A 340 -1.53 -18.41 9.30
N ARG A 341 -2.71 -18.98 9.57
CA ARG A 341 -3.03 -19.61 10.86
C ARG A 341 -2.12 -20.79 11.16
N ASP A 342 -1.81 -21.59 10.11
CA ASP A 342 -0.83 -22.67 10.21
C ASP A 342 0.58 -22.14 10.53
N LEU A 343 0.98 -21.01 9.92
CA LEU A 343 2.23 -20.31 10.20
C LEU A 343 2.28 -19.82 11.66
N GLU A 344 1.22 -19.15 12.16
CA GLU A 344 1.14 -18.67 13.55
C GLU A 344 1.30 -19.82 14.56
N THR A 345 0.69 -20.97 14.27
CA THR A 345 0.85 -22.17 15.11
C THR A 345 2.30 -22.63 15.18
N GLN A 346 3.01 -22.64 14.03
CA GLN A 346 4.42 -23.04 13.96
C GLN A 346 5.33 -22.02 14.65
N LEU A 347 5.04 -20.72 14.50
CA LEU A 347 5.79 -19.64 15.12
C LEU A 347 5.65 -19.65 16.64
N GLY A 348 4.47 -19.97 17.21
CA GLY A 348 4.30 -20.13 18.66
C GLY A 348 5.28 -21.14 19.26
N ASP A 349 5.51 -22.25 18.55
CA ASP A 349 6.46 -23.28 18.99
C ASP A 349 7.95 -22.84 18.89
N ILE A 350 8.26 -21.85 18.02
CA ILE A 350 9.62 -21.39 17.73
C ILE A 350 10.02 -20.20 18.62
N LEU A 351 9.05 -19.30 18.88
CA LEU A 351 9.30 -18.03 19.57
C LEU A 351 9.03 -18.10 21.11
N GLU A 352 8.58 -19.26 21.66
CA GLU A 352 8.49 -19.55 23.09
C GLU A 352 9.84 -19.99 23.69
#